data_ca064b3761ee734dc26298a9bbde0425
#
_entry.id   ca064b3761ee734dc26298a9bbde0425
#
_cell.length_a   1.000
_cell.length_b   1.000
_cell.length_c   1.000
_cell.angle_alpha   90.00
_cell.angle_beta   90.00
_cell.angle_gamma   90.00
#
_symmetry.space_group_name_H-M   'P 1'
#
loop_
_entity.id
_entity.type
_entity.pdbx_description
1 polymer ?
#
loop_
_entity_poly.entity_id
_entity_poly.type
_entity_poly.pdbx_seq_one_letter_code
_entity_poly.pdbx_strand_id
1 'polypeptide(L)'
;MSAAKGKTAAKARPPKRGTPDFQLLILTLLFVGFGLLMVFSSSSSLTLASEKYSNNAFFFVKKQLIWAVLGSFIMFVVMNIHYSKFKKWYAPIFVITLVLLLFVATTEGINGAKSWMSIGTLGIQPTELAKISIILYLAALITKKGERLRDLRTGYIPVMIIVGIVAGLIMLQPDLGSCMILVATSGLIIYAGGASMKHIMGSIGLLILGVALVWGAKTAIDSLSPHTEKAEIKQDYRQGRIEAFLDPAKDASGNGYHIMQSLIALGEGGTQGSGFGKSIQKLHYLPYPYTDFIFSVIGEELGFVGTALFLLLYLYFIWRGILISLRCTDPFGTLVGIGIMGLIAIQAFINIGGVTNTIPLTGVTLPFISYGGSSLLVTMLCMGIMLSISRETNRPAKEEVVKSVTTVRQVRNNRSAGTRAR
;
A
#
# COMPACT_ATOMS: atom_id res chain seq x y z
N MET A 1 -34.34 -5.28 59.54
CA MET A 1 -33.04 -5.33 58.84
C MET A 1 -33.09 -6.44 57.80
N SER A 2 -33.32 -6.12 56.57
CA SER A 2 -33.31 -7.07 55.45
C SER A 2 -32.36 -6.56 54.41
N ALA A 3 -31.22 -7.25 54.25
CA ALA A 3 -30.14 -6.88 53.34
C ALA A 3 -30.59 -7.19 51.87
N ALA A 4 -30.73 -6.15 51.05
CA ALA A 4 -30.89 -6.26 49.62
C ALA A 4 -29.59 -6.79 49.00
N LYS A 5 -29.58 -8.08 48.59
CA LYS A 5 -28.52 -8.67 47.79
C LYS A 5 -28.49 -7.97 46.40
N GLY A 6 -27.46 -7.17 46.18
CA GLY A 6 -27.16 -6.58 44.88
C GLY A 6 -27.00 -7.68 43.81
N LYS A 7 -27.86 -7.66 42.80
CA LYS A 7 -27.73 -8.47 41.58
C LYS A 7 -26.49 -7.99 40.84
N THR A 8 -25.41 -8.78 40.92
CA THR A 8 -24.25 -8.62 40.04
C THR A 8 -24.71 -8.65 38.58
N ALA A 9 -24.61 -7.53 37.94
CA ALA A 9 -24.89 -7.44 36.47
C ALA A 9 -23.93 -8.39 35.76
N ALA A 10 -24.47 -9.47 35.21
CA ALA A 10 -23.73 -10.41 34.37
C ALA A 10 -23.06 -9.63 33.22
N LYS A 11 -21.72 -9.61 33.23
CA LYS A 11 -20.94 -9.04 32.12
C LYS A 11 -21.45 -9.65 30.82
N ALA A 12 -22.12 -8.86 29.99
CA ALA A 12 -22.62 -9.30 28.68
C ALA A 12 -21.42 -9.89 27.88
N ARG A 13 -21.56 -11.14 27.45
CA ARG A 13 -20.56 -11.78 26.60
C ARG A 13 -20.35 -10.90 25.35
N PRO A 14 -19.07 -10.64 24.96
CA PRO A 14 -18.81 -9.85 23.78
C PRO A 14 -19.51 -10.51 22.58
N PRO A 15 -20.13 -9.72 21.68
CA PRO A 15 -20.86 -10.26 20.54
C PRO A 15 -19.93 -11.13 19.69
N LYS A 16 -20.43 -12.27 19.21
CA LYS A 16 -19.68 -13.17 18.32
C LYS A 16 -19.31 -12.41 17.04
N ARG A 17 -18.04 -12.53 16.62
CA ARG A 17 -17.57 -11.95 15.37
C ARG A 17 -18.10 -12.70 14.17
N GLY A 18 -18.36 -11.99 13.08
CA GLY A 18 -18.69 -12.61 11.80
C GLY A 18 -17.53 -13.40 11.20
N THR A 19 -17.81 -14.09 10.11
CA THR A 19 -16.81 -14.78 9.29
C THR A 19 -16.01 -13.75 8.47
N PRO A 20 -14.71 -14.00 8.19
CA PRO A 20 -13.95 -13.16 7.27
C PRO A 20 -14.54 -13.28 5.86
N ASP A 21 -14.26 -12.30 5.03
CA ASP A 21 -14.60 -12.37 3.61
C ASP A 21 -13.67 -13.37 2.90
N PHE A 22 -14.22 -14.56 2.61
CA PHE A 22 -13.44 -15.63 1.99
C PHE A 22 -12.99 -15.31 0.57
N GLN A 23 -13.75 -14.51 -0.19
CA GLN A 23 -13.35 -14.12 -1.53
C GLN A 23 -12.08 -13.25 -1.48
N LEU A 24 -12.05 -12.25 -0.59
CA LEU A 24 -10.87 -11.40 -0.40
C LEU A 24 -9.66 -12.20 0.08
N LEU A 25 -9.87 -13.16 0.99
CA LEU A 25 -8.80 -14.05 1.48
C LEU A 25 -8.24 -14.92 0.37
N ILE A 26 -9.10 -15.61 -0.40
CA ILE A 26 -8.68 -16.47 -1.50
C ILE A 26 -7.94 -15.68 -2.57
N LEU A 27 -8.45 -14.51 -2.97
CA LEU A 27 -7.79 -13.64 -3.95
C LEU A 27 -6.41 -13.18 -3.46
N THR A 28 -6.28 -12.82 -2.17
CA THR A 28 -4.99 -12.45 -1.59
C THR A 28 -3.97 -13.58 -1.73
N LEU A 29 -4.35 -14.81 -1.33
CA LEU A 29 -3.48 -15.98 -1.41
C LEU A 29 -3.18 -16.37 -2.86
N LEU A 30 -4.15 -16.22 -3.76
CA LEU A 30 -3.98 -16.45 -5.19
C LEU A 30 -2.93 -15.50 -5.79
N PHE A 31 -3.00 -14.20 -5.48
CA PHE A 31 -2.00 -13.23 -5.96
C PHE A 31 -0.62 -13.50 -5.39
N VAL A 32 -0.51 -13.89 -4.11
CA VAL A 32 0.78 -14.27 -3.53
C VAL A 32 1.35 -15.51 -4.22
N GLY A 33 0.51 -16.53 -4.48
CA GLY A 33 0.92 -17.74 -5.22
C GLY A 33 1.35 -17.41 -6.66
N PHE A 34 0.56 -16.60 -7.37
CA PHE A 34 0.91 -16.12 -8.70
C PHE A 34 2.22 -15.30 -8.70
N GLY A 35 2.41 -14.44 -7.70
CA GLY A 35 3.65 -13.68 -7.52
C GLY A 35 4.87 -14.59 -7.35
N LEU A 36 4.77 -15.67 -6.55
CA LEU A 36 5.84 -16.65 -6.40
C LEU A 36 6.20 -17.32 -7.73
N LEU A 37 5.20 -17.69 -8.55
CA LEU A 37 5.41 -18.26 -9.89
C LEU A 37 6.09 -17.24 -10.82
N MET A 38 5.64 -16.00 -10.83
CA MET A 38 6.22 -14.97 -11.69
C MET A 38 7.62 -14.54 -11.24
N VAL A 39 7.90 -14.49 -9.94
CA VAL A 39 9.27 -14.28 -9.42
C VAL A 39 10.20 -15.43 -9.84
N PHE A 40 9.71 -16.67 -9.82
CA PHE A 40 10.49 -17.80 -10.35
C PHE A 40 10.79 -17.62 -11.84
N SER A 41 9.76 -17.39 -12.64
CA SER A 41 9.94 -17.22 -14.08
C SER A 41 10.93 -16.10 -14.40
N SER A 42 10.76 -14.94 -13.77
CA SER A 42 11.56 -13.74 -14.08
C SER A 42 12.97 -13.73 -13.52
N SER A 43 13.29 -14.58 -12.51
CA SER A 43 14.61 -14.56 -11.85
C SER A 43 15.47 -15.78 -12.13
N SER A 44 14.89 -16.90 -12.56
CA SER A 44 15.58 -18.20 -12.69
C SER A 44 16.79 -18.18 -13.63
N SER A 45 16.65 -17.55 -14.79
CA SER A 45 17.73 -17.44 -15.78
C SER A 45 18.91 -16.62 -15.26
N LEU A 46 18.64 -15.48 -14.64
CA LEU A 46 19.65 -14.59 -14.08
C LEU A 46 20.43 -15.28 -12.94
N THR A 47 19.73 -16.04 -12.09
CA THR A 47 20.35 -16.71 -10.95
C THR A 47 21.16 -17.95 -11.35
N LEU A 48 20.76 -18.65 -12.42
CA LEU A 48 21.52 -19.76 -12.97
C LEU A 48 22.83 -19.30 -13.65
N ALA A 49 22.82 -18.14 -14.31
CA ALA A 49 23.97 -17.60 -15.02
C ALA A 49 24.99 -16.90 -14.12
N SER A 50 24.71 -16.70 -12.82
CA SER A 50 25.57 -15.91 -11.93
C SER A 50 26.03 -16.68 -10.71
N GLU A 51 27.36 -16.78 -10.53
CA GLU A 51 28.01 -17.35 -9.35
C GLU A 51 27.62 -16.64 -8.05
N LYS A 52 27.30 -15.35 -8.12
CA LYS A 52 26.83 -14.55 -6.98
C LYS A 52 25.60 -15.17 -6.31
N TYR A 53 24.78 -15.90 -7.06
CA TYR A 53 23.57 -16.56 -6.57
C TYR A 53 23.77 -18.09 -6.45
N SER A 54 25.03 -18.55 -6.43
CA SER A 54 25.38 -19.98 -6.33
C SER A 54 24.76 -20.84 -7.43
N ASN A 55 24.55 -20.27 -8.63
CA ASN A 55 23.90 -20.89 -9.79
C ASN A 55 22.58 -21.60 -9.44
N ASN A 56 21.80 -21.01 -8.52
CA ASN A 56 20.58 -21.61 -7.98
C ASN A 56 19.33 -20.88 -8.49
N ALA A 57 18.58 -21.52 -9.38
CA ALA A 57 17.35 -20.99 -9.96
C ALA A 57 16.30 -20.55 -8.91
N PHE A 58 16.32 -21.15 -7.72
CA PHE A 58 15.34 -20.90 -6.66
C PHE A 58 15.80 -19.84 -5.64
N PHE A 59 16.91 -19.14 -5.88
CA PHE A 59 17.48 -18.21 -4.89
C PHE A 59 16.49 -17.15 -4.42
N PHE A 60 15.88 -16.42 -5.35
CA PHE A 60 14.89 -15.37 -5.01
C PHE A 60 13.56 -15.96 -4.55
N VAL A 61 13.12 -17.05 -5.17
CA VAL A 61 11.85 -17.72 -4.80
C VAL A 61 11.87 -18.24 -3.37
N LYS A 62 12.97 -18.87 -2.93
CA LYS A 62 13.12 -19.34 -1.54
C LYS A 62 13.01 -18.18 -0.56
N LYS A 63 13.67 -17.04 -0.84
CA LYS A 63 13.56 -15.84 0.01
C LYS A 63 12.13 -15.28 0.00
N GLN A 64 11.51 -15.17 -1.17
CA GLN A 64 10.13 -14.68 -1.29
C GLN A 64 9.13 -15.62 -0.60
N LEU A 65 9.34 -16.94 -0.67
CA LEU A 65 8.51 -17.93 0.01
C LEU A 65 8.56 -17.77 1.54
N ILE A 66 9.74 -17.53 2.10
CA ILE A 66 9.89 -17.27 3.55
C ILE A 66 9.05 -16.04 3.93
N TRP A 67 9.14 -14.96 3.17
CA TRP A 67 8.34 -13.76 3.40
C TRP A 67 6.84 -14.00 3.19
N ALA A 68 6.45 -14.80 2.20
CA ALA A 68 5.06 -15.15 1.95
C ALA A 68 4.46 -15.99 3.08
N VAL A 69 5.20 -16.96 3.60
CA VAL A 69 4.76 -17.77 4.75
C VAL A 69 4.65 -16.92 6.01
N LEU A 70 5.67 -16.09 6.30
CA LEU A 70 5.67 -15.18 7.44
C LEU A 70 4.53 -14.15 7.34
N GLY A 71 4.36 -13.55 6.16
CA GLY A 71 3.28 -12.60 5.89
C GLY A 71 1.91 -13.23 6.03
N SER A 72 1.72 -14.46 5.50
CA SER A 72 0.47 -15.21 5.67
C SER A 72 0.17 -15.51 7.14
N PHE A 73 1.16 -15.92 7.90
CA PHE A 73 1.01 -16.13 9.35
C PHE A 73 0.58 -14.83 10.04
N ILE A 74 1.26 -13.71 9.78
CA ILE A 74 0.90 -12.39 10.33
C ILE A 74 -0.52 -12.01 9.90
N MET A 75 -0.88 -12.18 8.64
CA MET A 75 -2.24 -11.91 8.13
C MET A 75 -3.29 -12.69 8.92
N PHE A 76 -3.09 -14.00 9.14
CA PHE A 76 -4.03 -14.83 9.91
C PHE A 76 -4.10 -14.44 11.39
N VAL A 77 -2.98 -14.05 12.01
CA VAL A 77 -2.97 -13.55 13.39
C VAL A 77 -3.74 -12.23 13.48
N VAL A 78 -3.43 -11.28 12.60
CA VAL A 78 -4.03 -9.92 12.59
C VAL A 78 -5.51 -9.97 12.26
N MET A 79 -5.95 -10.85 11.35
CA MET A 79 -7.36 -11.09 11.03
C MET A 79 -8.18 -11.47 12.29
N ASN A 80 -7.56 -12.12 13.27
CA ASN A 80 -8.20 -12.48 14.53
C ASN A 80 -8.15 -11.39 15.60
N ILE A 81 -7.36 -10.32 15.38
CA ILE A 81 -7.34 -9.12 16.24
C ILE A 81 -8.44 -8.16 15.76
N HIS A 82 -9.25 -7.63 16.68
CA HIS A 82 -10.28 -6.63 16.30
C HIS A 82 -9.63 -5.34 15.84
N TYR A 83 -10.00 -4.86 14.63
CA TYR A 83 -9.39 -3.67 14.03
C TYR A 83 -9.44 -2.42 14.94
N SER A 84 -10.48 -2.27 15.77
CA SER A 84 -10.58 -1.14 16.70
C SER A 84 -9.47 -1.11 17.77
N LYS A 85 -8.74 -2.23 18.00
CA LYS A 85 -7.56 -2.22 18.86
C LYS A 85 -6.43 -1.37 18.26
N PHE A 86 -6.31 -1.34 16.92
CA PHE A 86 -5.33 -0.49 16.23
C PHE A 86 -5.60 1.00 16.45
N LYS A 87 -6.87 1.39 16.74
CA LYS A 87 -7.22 2.75 17.16
C LYS A 87 -6.57 3.17 18.49
N LYS A 88 -6.12 2.22 19.33
CA LYS A 88 -5.38 2.54 20.57
C LYS A 88 -3.87 2.61 20.32
N TRP A 89 -3.38 1.93 19.31
CA TRP A 89 -1.96 1.78 19.01
C TRP A 89 -1.45 2.68 17.89
N TYR A 90 -2.34 3.48 17.25
CA TYR A 90 -1.95 4.31 16.10
C TYR A 90 -0.83 5.30 16.44
N ALA A 91 -0.87 5.93 17.62
CA ALA A 91 0.13 6.94 18.00
C ALA A 91 1.51 6.33 18.29
N PRO A 92 1.67 5.27 19.14
CA PRO A 92 2.96 4.64 19.32
C PRO A 92 3.52 4.04 18.02
N ILE A 93 2.70 3.40 17.16
CA ILE A 93 3.14 2.90 15.85
C ILE A 93 3.68 4.05 15.00
N PHE A 94 2.99 5.19 14.97
CA PHE A 94 3.40 6.37 14.22
C PHE A 94 4.72 6.94 14.72
N VAL A 95 4.89 7.10 16.03
CA VAL A 95 6.14 7.61 16.63
C VAL A 95 7.31 6.68 16.32
N ILE A 96 7.14 5.37 16.51
CA ILE A 96 8.17 4.37 16.17
C ILE A 96 8.56 4.49 14.69
N THR A 97 7.57 4.64 13.82
CA THR A 97 7.82 4.78 12.38
C THR A 97 8.60 6.06 12.06
N LEU A 98 8.28 7.20 12.68
CA LEU A 98 9.04 8.45 12.50
C LEU A 98 10.49 8.30 12.95
N VAL A 99 10.72 7.64 14.08
CA VAL A 99 12.07 7.36 14.60
C VAL A 99 12.84 6.48 13.62
N LEU A 100 12.21 5.42 13.08
CA LEU A 100 12.84 4.54 12.09
C LEU A 100 13.16 5.27 10.79
N LEU A 101 12.26 6.12 10.28
CA LEU A 101 12.51 6.94 9.09
C LEU A 101 13.68 7.91 9.30
N LEU A 102 13.72 8.57 10.46
CA LEU A 102 14.83 9.48 10.80
C LEU A 102 16.15 8.72 10.94
N PHE A 103 16.14 7.57 11.62
CA PHE A 103 17.32 6.74 11.78
C PHE A 103 17.91 6.31 10.43
N VAL A 104 17.07 5.84 9.49
CA VAL A 104 17.56 5.43 8.15
C VAL A 104 18.05 6.61 7.33
N ALA A 105 17.45 7.80 7.47
CA ALA A 105 17.92 9.00 6.79
C ALA A 105 19.36 9.42 7.23
N THR A 106 19.77 9.03 8.44
CA THR A 106 21.11 9.33 8.99
C THR A 106 22.16 8.23 8.75
N THR A 107 21.72 7.02 8.30
CA THR A 107 22.65 5.91 8.02
C THR A 107 23.28 6.02 6.63
N GLU A 108 24.50 5.50 6.48
CA GLU A 108 25.10 5.31 5.18
C GLU A 108 24.34 4.26 4.37
N GLY A 109 23.95 4.60 3.13
CA GLY A 109 23.10 3.75 2.31
C GLY A 109 23.76 2.42 1.92
N ILE A 110 22.98 1.34 1.89
CA ILE A 110 23.42 0.06 1.34
C ILE A 110 23.31 0.16 -0.19
N ASN A 111 24.41 -0.06 -0.92
CA ASN A 111 24.49 0.06 -2.38
C ASN A 111 24.01 1.44 -2.93
N GLY A 112 24.26 2.52 -2.18
CA GLY A 112 23.85 3.89 -2.59
C GLY A 112 22.38 4.24 -2.30
N ALA A 113 21.54 3.31 -1.86
CA ALA A 113 20.16 3.55 -1.46
C ALA A 113 20.04 3.69 0.06
N LYS A 114 19.72 4.89 0.54
CA LYS A 114 19.56 5.20 1.98
C LYS A 114 18.22 4.76 2.57
N SER A 115 17.51 3.80 1.94
CA SER A 115 16.12 3.45 2.29
C SER A 115 15.99 2.08 2.94
N TRP A 116 17.08 1.34 3.13
CA TRP A 116 17.04 -0.05 3.59
C TRP A 116 17.77 -0.22 4.93
N MET A 117 17.14 -0.93 5.87
CA MET A 117 17.75 -1.43 7.08
C MET A 117 18.00 -2.93 6.94
N SER A 118 19.24 -3.34 7.19
CA SER A 118 19.61 -4.78 7.24
C SER A 118 19.48 -5.27 8.67
N ILE A 119 18.57 -6.20 8.92
CA ILE A 119 18.48 -6.93 10.19
C ILE A 119 18.88 -8.38 9.90
N GLY A 120 20.16 -8.69 10.07
CA GLY A 120 20.75 -9.97 9.66
C GLY A 120 20.68 -10.14 8.13
N THR A 121 20.05 -11.22 7.67
CA THR A 121 19.85 -11.51 6.24
C THR A 121 18.57 -10.91 5.65
N LEU A 122 17.74 -10.27 6.47
CA LEU A 122 16.44 -9.71 6.10
C LEU A 122 16.55 -8.18 5.96
N GLY A 123 16.22 -7.67 4.79
CA GLY A 123 16.11 -6.23 4.55
C GLY A 123 14.70 -5.74 4.87
N ILE A 124 14.57 -4.76 5.77
CA ILE A 124 13.31 -4.07 6.04
C ILE A 124 13.43 -2.64 5.57
N GLN A 125 12.41 -2.17 4.86
CA GLN A 125 12.31 -0.80 4.39
C GLN A 125 11.33 -0.01 5.27
N PRO A 126 11.79 0.96 6.08
CA PRO A 126 10.91 1.72 6.97
C PRO A 126 9.82 2.50 6.26
N THR A 127 10.01 2.88 5.00
CA THR A 127 8.99 3.55 4.18
C THR A 127 7.76 2.66 3.95
N GLU A 128 7.92 1.33 3.91
CA GLU A 128 6.79 0.39 3.84
C GLU A 128 5.93 0.44 5.12
N LEU A 129 6.59 0.49 6.29
CA LEU A 129 5.90 0.66 7.58
C LEU A 129 5.24 2.04 7.68
N ALA A 130 5.84 3.08 7.10
CA ALA A 130 5.30 4.43 7.11
C ALA A 130 3.95 4.52 6.37
N LYS A 131 3.78 3.78 5.27
CA LYS A 131 2.52 3.75 4.52
C LYS A 131 1.35 3.25 5.35
N ILE A 132 1.50 2.13 6.08
CA ILE A 132 0.43 1.64 6.95
C ILE A 132 0.25 2.50 8.20
N SER A 133 1.35 2.99 8.77
CA SER A 133 1.34 3.85 9.95
C SER A 133 0.55 5.14 9.70
N ILE A 134 0.76 5.81 8.56
CA ILE A 134 0.03 7.04 8.20
C ILE A 134 -1.45 6.74 7.96
N ILE A 135 -1.81 5.60 7.35
CA ILE A 135 -3.21 5.19 7.17
C ILE A 135 -3.92 5.09 8.52
N LEU A 136 -3.33 4.36 9.47
CA LEU A 136 -3.91 4.19 10.82
C LEU A 136 -4.00 5.52 11.56
N TYR A 137 -2.96 6.34 11.46
CA TYR A 137 -2.90 7.64 12.12
C TYR A 137 -3.94 8.60 11.57
N LEU A 138 -4.01 8.77 10.25
CA LEU A 138 -4.97 9.65 9.60
C LEU A 138 -6.40 9.19 9.84
N ALA A 139 -6.69 7.90 9.73
CA ALA A 139 -8.01 7.35 10.00
C ALA A 139 -8.45 7.66 11.45
N ALA A 140 -7.56 7.50 12.43
CA ALA A 140 -7.87 7.81 13.83
C ALA A 140 -8.07 9.32 14.07
N LEU A 141 -7.19 10.15 13.49
CA LEU A 141 -7.24 11.60 13.63
C LEU A 141 -8.50 12.18 12.98
N ILE A 142 -8.80 11.77 11.75
CA ILE A 142 -9.98 12.22 11.00
C ILE A 142 -11.27 11.79 11.69
N THR A 143 -11.34 10.54 12.13
CA THR A 143 -12.50 10.06 12.92
C THR A 143 -12.71 10.88 14.19
N LYS A 144 -11.62 11.30 14.87
CA LYS A 144 -11.71 12.16 16.06
C LYS A 144 -12.16 13.59 15.73
N LYS A 145 -11.74 14.13 14.57
CA LYS A 145 -12.10 15.49 14.14
C LYS A 145 -13.53 15.57 13.62
N GLY A 146 -14.02 14.55 12.94
CA GLY A 146 -15.35 14.53 12.35
C GLY A 146 -15.57 15.71 11.39
N GLU A 147 -16.69 16.43 11.55
CA GLU A 147 -17.06 17.59 10.69
C GLU A 147 -16.04 18.75 10.72
N ARG A 148 -15.24 18.86 11.81
CA ARG A 148 -14.18 19.88 11.89
C ARG A 148 -13.11 19.72 10.80
N LEU A 149 -13.03 18.56 10.14
CA LEU A 149 -12.12 18.36 9.01
C LEU A 149 -12.40 19.32 7.84
N ARG A 150 -13.64 19.82 7.71
CA ARG A 150 -14.03 20.80 6.69
C ARG A 150 -13.51 22.22 6.97
N ASP A 151 -13.14 22.51 8.22
CA ASP A 151 -12.51 23.77 8.56
C ASP A 151 -11.01 23.77 8.23
N LEU A 152 -10.55 24.79 7.54
CA LEU A 152 -9.18 24.88 7.05
C LEU A 152 -8.16 24.89 8.20
N ARG A 153 -8.36 25.76 9.20
CA ARG A 153 -7.36 26.02 10.25
C ARG A 153 -7.33 24.94 11.32
N THR A 154 -8.48 24.50 11.80
CA THR A 154 -8.57 23.56 12.95
C THR A 154 -8.65 22.11 12.51
N GLY A 155 -9.09 21.86 11.27
CA GLY A 155 -9.30 20.54 10.70
C GLY A 155 -8.21 20.12 9.73
N TYR A 156 -8.17 20.78 8.58
CA TYR A 156 -7.41 20.37 7.41
C TYR A 156 -5.90 20.57 7.55
N ILE A 157 -5.46 21.80 7.92
CA ILE A 157 -4.03 22.14 8.03
C ILE A 157 -3.28 21.19 8.98
N PRO A 158 -3.76 20.87 10.21
CA PRO A 158 -3.07 19.94 11.09
C PRO A 158 -2.89 18.54 10.51
N VAL A 159 -3.84 18.08 9.66
CA VAL A 159 -3.74 16.80 8.95
C VAL A 159 -2.67 16.88 7.88
N MET A 160 -2.64 17.95 7.09
CA MET A 160 -1.65 18.18 6.04
C MET A 160 -0.23 18.34 6.59
N ILE A 161 -0.06 18.96 7.75
CA ILE A 161 1.26 19.07 8.42
C ILE A 161 1.82 17.67 8.71
N ILE A 162 0.99 16.75 9.21
CA ILE A 162 1.42 15.38 9.51
C ILE A 162 1.84 14.64 8.22
N VAL A 163 1.04 14.76 7.16
CA VAL A 163 1.39 14.20 5.85
C VAL A 163 2.70 14.81 5.33
N GLY A 164 2.85 16.13 5.45
CA GLY A 164 4.05 16.86 5.04
C GLY A 164 5.31 16.43 5.81
N ILE A 165 5.21 16.20 7.12
CA ILE A 165 6.35 15.71 7.93
C ILE A 165 6.80 14.33 7.44
N VAL A 166 5.88 13.38 7.26
CA VAL A 166 6.24 12.03 6.82
C VAL A 166 6.77 12.04 5.39
N ALA A 167 6.11 12.77 4.49
CA ALA A 167 6.57 12.94 3.11
C ALA A 167 7.98 13.57 3.05
N GLY A 168 8.24 14.59 3.87
CA GLY A 168 9.55 15.23 3.98
C GLY A 168 10.64 14.26 4.44
N LEU A 169 10.37 13.43 5.46
CA LEU A 169 11.31 12.42 5.94
C LEU A 169 11.62 11.35 4.86
N ILE A 170 10.63 10.95 4.06
CA ILE A 170 10.84 10.03 2.94
C ILE A 170 11.67 10.71 1.83
N MET A 171 11.43 11.98 1.57
CA MET A 171 12.20 12.74 0.57
C MET A 171 13.66 12.95 0.96
N LEU A 172 14.02 12.91 2.26
CA LEU A 172 15.41 12.88 2.72
C LEU A 172 16.13 11.57 2.34
N GLN A 173 15.38 10.49 2.06
CA GLN A 173 15.89 9.19 1.62
C GLN A 173 15.92 9.05 0.08
N PRO A 174 15.85 10.09 -0.71
CA PRO A 174 15.49 10.30 -2.11
C PRO A 174 14.53 9.26 -2.74
N ASP A 175 13.54 8.81 -1.98
CA ASP A 175 12.51 7.84 -2.42
C ASP A 175 11.22 8.54 -2.89
N LEU A 176 11.24 8.99 -4.14
CA LEU A 176 10.15 9.73 -4.77
C LEU A 176 8.90 8.84 -4.96
N GLY A 177 9.10 7.57 -5.31
CA GLY A 177 8.01 6.62 -5.54
C GLY A 177 7.18 6.38 -4.28
N SER A 178 7.83 6.06 -3.16
CA SER A 178 7.14 5.89 -1.86
C SER A 178 6.49 7.19 -1.36
N CYS A 179 7.12 8.35 -1.61
CA CYS A 179 6.54 9.64 -1.26
C CYS A 179 5.24 9.90 -2.03
N MET A 180 5.22 9.69 -3.35
CA MET A 180 4.03 9.85 -4.19
C MET A 180 2.89 8.93 -3.73
N ILE A 181 3.18 7.66 -3.45
CA ILE A 181 2.19 6.70 -2.95
C ILE A 181 1.62 7.16 -1.61
N LEU A 182 2.47 7.60 -0.68
CA LEU A 182 2.05 8.04 0.64
C LEU A 182 1.16 9.28 0.56
N VAL A 183 1.54 10.28 -0.23
CA VAL A 183 0.78 11.52 -0.42
C VAL A 183 -0.56 11.23 -1.09
N ALA A 184 -0.58 10.42 -2.17
CA ALA A 184 -1.80 10.06 -2.88
C ALA A 184 -2.76 9.25 -1.99
N THR A 185 -2.25 8.27 -1.24
CA THR A 185 -3.03 7.49 -0.27
C THR A 185 -3.58 8.37 0.85
N SER A 186 -2.77 9.29 1.37
CA SER A 186 -3.21 10.26 2.39
C SER A 186 -4.30 11.17 1.86
N GLY A 187 -4.16 11.68 0.63
CA GLY A 187 -5.18 12.48 -0.06
C GLY A 187 -6.51 11.73 -0.21
N LEU A 188 -6.44 10.45 -0.58
CA LEU A 188 -7.62 9.59 -0.68
C LEU A 188 -8.34 9.43 0.68
N ILE A 189 -7.59 9.21 1.76
CA ILE A 189 -8.16 9.08 3.11
C ILE A 189 -8.79 10.42 3.56
N ILE A 190 -8.13 11.54 3.29
CA ILE A 190 -8.62 12.88 3.61
C ILE A 190 -9.91 13.17 2.85
N TYR A 191 -9.97 12.82 1.56
CA TYR A 191 -11.17 12.92 0.74
C TYR A 191 -12.30 12.04 1.28
N ALA A 192 -12.04 10.77 1.53
CA ALA A 192 -13.02 9.84 2.08
C ALA A 192 -13.50 10.25 3.49
N GLY A 193 -12.67 10.97 4.24
CA GLY A 193 -13.00 11.55 5.54
C GLY A 193 -13.89 12.78 5.49
N GLY A 194 -14.28 13.24 4.28
CA GLY A 194 -15.21 14.35 4.07
C GLY A 194 -14.59 15.74 4.12
N ALA A 195 -13.29 15.87 3.84
CA ALA A 195 -12.64 17.16 3.68
C ALA A 195 -13.26 17.97 2.52
N SER A 196 -13.18 19.30 2.62
CA SER A 196 -13.69 20.17 1.55
C SER A 196 -12.83 20.02 0.28
N MET A 197 -13.48 19.78 -0.87
CA MET A 197 -12.81 19.72 -2.18
C MET A 197 -11.99 20.98 -2.49
N LYS A 198 -12.44 22.15 -2.02
CA LYS A 198 -11.70 23.40 -2.21
C LYS A 198 -10.31 23.35 -1.57
N HIS A 199 -10.20 22.78 -0.37
CA HIS A 199 -8.92 22.64 0.33
C HIS A 199 -8.01 21.61 -0.33
N ILE A 200 -8.57 20.49 -0.81
CA ILE A 200 -7.81 19.45 -1.53
C ILE A 200 -7.26 20.03 -2.84
N MET A 201 -8.10 20.68 -3.65
CA MET A 201 -7.67 21.31 -4.90
C MET A 201 -6.66 22.43 -4.66
N GLY A 202 -6.85 23.23 -3.60
CA GLY A 202 -5.87 24.24 -3.19
C GLY A 202 -4.52 23.63 -2.82
N SER A 203 -4.49 22.49 -2.11
CA SER A 203 -3.25 21.80 -1.77
C SER A 203 -2.55 21.20 -3.00
N ILE A 204 -3.30 20.66 -3.95
CA ILE A 204 -2.77 20.19 -5.23
C ILE A 204 -2.18 21.36 -6.01
N GLY A 205 -2.89 22.48 -6.10
CA GLY A 205 -2.40 23.69 -6.75
C GLY A 205 -1.11 24.22 -6.13
N LEU A 206 -1.03 24.25 -4.79
CA LEU A 206 0.18 24.65 -4.07
C LEU A 206 1.34 23.68 -4.31
N LEU A 207 1.08 22.37 -4.38
CA LEU A 207 2.10 21.37 -4.70
C LEU A 207 2.66 21.60 -6.12
N ILE A 208 1.79 21.77 -7.11
CA ILE A 208 2.19 22.04 -8.50
C ILE A 208 2.99 23.34 -8.60
N LEU A 209 2.51 24.39 -7.95
CA LEU A 209 3.21 25.69 -7.90
C LEU A 209 4.60 25.55 -7.24
N GLY A 210 4.68 24.82 -6.11
CA GLY A 210 5.94 24.55 -5.42
C GLY A 210 6.96 23.82 -6.31
N VAL A 211 6.52 22.78 -7.02
CA VAL A 211 7.35 22.04 -7.97
C VAL A 211 7.81 22.97 -9.13
N ALA A 212 6.88 23.75 -9.69
CA ALA A 212 7.19 24.68 -10.78
C ALA A 212 8.20 25.78 -10.35
N LEU A 213 8.05 26.30 -9.12
CA LEU A 213 8.99 27.30 -8.58
C LEU A 213 10.40 26.71 -8.34
N VAL A 214 10.48 25.49 -7.78
CA VAL A 214 11.77 24.79 -7.57
C VAL A 214 12.46 24.52 -8.91
N TRP A 215 11.70 24.04 -9.91
CA TRP A 215 12.21 23.79 -11.25
C TRP A 215 12.65 25.09 -11.93
N GLY A 216 11.81 26.12 -11.90
CA GLY A 216 12.16 27.43 -12.48
C GLY A 216 13.38 28.08 -11.81
N ALA A 217 13.50 27.99 -10.48
CA ALA A 217 14.69 28.48 -9.77
C ALA A 217 15.95 27.68 -10.17
N LYS A 218 15.85 26.36 -10.31
CA LYS A 218 16.98 25.55 -10.76
C LYS A 218 17.43 25.91 -12.16
N THR A 219 16.50 25.99 -13.12
CA THR A 219 16.82 26.39 -14.51
C THR A 219 17.42 27.80 -14.58
N ALA A 220 16.93 28.74 -13.76
CA ALA A 220 17.50 30.09 -13.68
C ALA A 220 18.93 30.09 -13.09
N ILE A 221 19.20 29.29 -12.05
CA ILE A 221 20.55 29.15 -11.46
C ILE A 221 21.50 28.50 -12.47
N ASP A 222 21.06 27.42 -13.15
CA ASP A 222 21.87 26.72 -14.14
C ASP A 222 22.23 27.63 -15.34
N SER A 223 21.33 28.53 -15.74
CA SER A 223 21.56 29.50 -16.80
C SER A 223 22.51 30.64 -16.41
N LEU A 224 22.63 30.95 -15.10
CA LEU A 224 23.48 32.00 -14.57
C LEU A 224 24.88 31.50 -14.16
N SER A 225 25.01 30.17 -13.97
CA SER A 225 26.30 29.57 -13.61
C SER A 225 27.12 29.26 -14.87
N PRO A 226 28.39 29.81 -15.02
CA PRO A 226 29.23 29.42 -16.13
C PRO A 226 29.48 27.89 -16.06
N HIS A 227 29.34 27.20 -17.18
CA HIS A 227 29.57 25.76 -17.31
C HIS A 227 30.99 25.39 -16.84
N THR A 228 31.11 24.97 -15.62
CA THR A 228 32.34 24.34 -15.13
C THR A 228 32.24 22.87 -15.51
N GLU A 229 33.09 22.36 -16.38
CA GLU A 229 33.15 20.99 -16.92
C GLU A 229 33.07 19.86 -15.87
N LYS A 230 33.14 20.18 -14.59
CA LYS A 230 33.00 19.22 -13.47
C LYS A 230 31.56 18.95 -13.03
N ALA A 231 30.54 19.62 -13.57
CA ALA A 231 29.13 19.43 -13.24
C ALA A 231 28.43 18.33 -14.06
N GLU A 232 29.04 17.82 -15.12
CA GLU A 232 28.47 16.80 -15.99
C GLU A 232 28.36 15.40 -15.37
N ILE A 233 29.00 15.12 -14.24
CA ILE A 233 29.10 13.75 -13.69
C ILE A 233 28.00 13.40 -12.67
N LYS A 234 27.20 14.36 -12.26
CA LYS A 234 26.00 14.09 -11.45
C LYS A 234 24.74 14.63 -12.15
N GLN A 235 24.44 14.08 -13.30
CA GLN A 235 23.08 14.18 -13.82
C GLN A 235 22.16 13.70 -12.69
N ASP A 236 21.31 14.60 -12.16
CA ASP A 236 20.43 14.29 -11.05
C ASP A 236 19.58 13.09 -11.47
N TYR A 237 19.74 11.96 -10.79
CA TYR A 237 19.02 10.70 -11.06
C TYR A 237 17.51 10.91 -11.32
N ARG A 238 16.94 12.00 -10.77
CA ARG A 238 15.54 12.41 -10.97
C ARG A 238 15.32 13.05 -12.34
N GLN A 239 16.27 13.84 -12.84
CA GLN A 239 16.17 14.42 -14.18
C GLN A 239 16.25 13.35 -15.25
N GLY A 240 17.18 12.40 -15.11
CA GLY A 240 17.30 11.27 -16.03
C GLY A 240 16.02 10.43 -16.14
N ARG A 241 15.19 10.33 -15.07
CA ARG A 241 13.90 9.64 -15.16
C ARG A 241 12.84 10.41 -15.94
N ILE A 242 12.84 11.73 -15.86
CA ILE A 242 11.89 12.59 -16.59
C ILE A 242 12.31 12.66 -18.07
N GLU A 243 13.57 12.79 -18.35
CA GLU A 243 14.12 12.78 -19.73
C GLU A 243 13.85 11.44 -20.41
N ALA A 244 14.10 10.32 -19.72
CA ALA A 244 13.81 8.98 -20.19
C ALA A 244 12.30 8.74 -20.42
N PHE A 245 11.42 9.38 -19.65
CA PHE A 245 9.98 9.32 -19.86
C PHE A 245 9.55 10.07 -21.11
N LEU A 246 10.12 11.27 -21.34
CA LEU A 246 9.77 12.11 -22.50
C LEU A 246 10.35 11.58 -23.83
N ASP A 247 11.58 11.06 -23.80
CA ASP A 247 12.26 10.52 -24.98
C ASP A 247 13.17 9.35 -24.57
N PRO A 248 12.60 8.13 -24.42
CA PRO A 248 13.37 6.96 -24.01
C PRO A 248 14.52 6.60 -24.95
N ALA A 249 14.42 6.98 -26.24
CA ALA A 249 15.43 6.66 -27.25
C ALA A 249 16.74 7.44 -27.09
N LYS A 250 16.72 8.61 -26.44
CA LYS A 250 17.92 9.40 -26.20
C LYS A 250 18.85 8.83 -25.13
N ASP A 251 18.29 8.06 -24.17
CA ASP A 251 19.06 7.43 -23.11
C ASP A 251 19.23 5.94 -23.37
N ALA A 252 20.15 5.61 -24.27
CA ALA A 252 20.36 4.23 -24.75
C ALA A 252 21.06 3.31 -23.72
N SER A 253 21.50 3.82 -22.57
CA SER A 253 22.24 3.05 -21.54
C SER A 253 21.70 3.16 -20.12
N GLY A 254 20.76 4.07 -19.86
CA GLY A 254 20.21 4.34 -18.54
C GLY A 254 18.73 3.98 -18.41
N ASN A 255 17.96 4.88 -17.80
CA ASN A 255 16.53 4.68 -17.56
C ASN A 255 15.72 4.53 -18.85
N GLY A 256 16.12 5.20 -19.95
CA GLY A 256 15.50 5.09 -21.27
C GLY A 256 15.62 3.68 -21.84
N TYR A 257 16.79 3.04 -21.72
CA TYR A 257 16.99 1.64 -22.08
C TYR A 257 16.02 0.71 -21.32
N HIS A 258 15.86 0.92 -20.01
CA HIS A 258 14.95 0.10 -19.19
C HIS A 258 13.50 0.19 -19.65
N ILE A 259 13.04 1.42 -19.96
CA ILE A 259 11.70 1.67 -20.49
C ILE A 259 11.53 1.03 -21.86
N MET A 260 12.49 1.18 -22.78
CA MET A 260 12.44 0.58 -24.11
C MET A 260 12.34 -0.94 -24.04
N GLN A 261 13.18 -1.61 -23.21
CA GLN A 261 13.11 -3.06 -23.03
C GLN A 261 11.78 -3.52 -22.42
N SER A 262 11.21 -2.72 -21.52
CA SER A 262 9.89 -2.96 -20.94
C SER A 262 8.78 -2.92 -22.01
N LEU A 263 8.80 -1.91 -22.88
CA LEU A 263 7.82 -1.76 -23.96
C LEU A 263 7.98 -2.86 -25.04
N ILE A 264 9.23 -3.24 -25.35
CA ILE A 264 9.52 -4.37 -26.25
C ILE A 264 8.94 -5.67 -25.67
N ALA A 265 9.16 -5.95 -24.37
CA ALA A 265 8.59 -7.11 -23.71
C ALA A 265 7.06 -7.17 -23.83
N LEU A 266 6.39 -6.03 -23.56
CA LEU A 266 4.93 -5.93 -23.70
C LEU A 266 4.47 -6.15 -25.15
N GLY A 267 5.22 -5.64 -26.13
CA GLY A 267 4.92 -5.79 -27.57
C GLY A 267 5.12 -7.23 -28.06
N GLU A 268 6.21 -7.89 -27.66
CA GLU A 268 6.52 -9.28 -28.03
C GLU A 268 5.51 -10.30 -27.48
N GLY A 269 4.85 -9.97 -26.36
CA GLY A 269 3.79 -10.80 -25.81
C GLY A 269 2.59 -10.98 -26.76
N GLY A 270 2.33 -10.04 -27.67
CA GLY A 270 1.23 -10.13 -28.61
C GLY A 270 -0.11 -10.44 -27.93
N THR A 271 -0.97 -11.20 -28.61
CA THR A 271 -2.30 -11.54 -28.06
C THR A 271 -2.27 -12.72 -27.10
N GLN A 272 -1.46 -13.75 -27.35
CA GLN A 272 -1.47 -15.03 -26.62
C GLN A 272 -0.27 -15.23 -25.68
N GLY A 273 0.77 -14.38 -25.79
CA GLY A 273 2.00 -14.50 -25.01
C GLY A 273 2.99 -15.52 -25.61
N SER A 274 4.25 -15.39 -25.19
CA SER A 274 5.33 -16.34 -25.53
C SER A 274 5.22 -17.68 -24.77
N GLY A 275 4.39 -17.71 -23.72
CA GLY A 275 4.23 -18.84 -22.80
C GLY A 275 5.05 -18.68 -21.52
N PHE A 276 4.57 -19.30 -20.45
CA PHE A 276 5.21 -19.24 -19.14
C PHE A 276 6.68 -19.72 -19.19
N GLY A 277 7.57 -18.94 -18.62
CA GLY A 277 9.01 -19.24 -18.61
C GLY A 277 9.76 -18.89 -19.90
N LYS A 278 9.08 -18.41 -20.97
CA LYS A 278 9.66 -18.21 -22.30
C LYS A 278 9.92 -16.74 -22.66
N SER A 279 9.82 -15.81 -21.72
CA SER A 279 10.21 -14.43 -21.94
C SER A 279 11.67 -14.34 -22.40
N ILE A 280 11.97 -13.60 -23.45
CA ILE A 280 13.31 -13.33 -23.96
C ILE A 280 13.91 -12.14 -23.21
N GLN A 281 13.09 -11.15 -22.91
CA GLN A 281 13.56 -9.91 -22.31
C GLN A 281 14.13 -10.09 -20.89
N LYS A 282 13.69 -11.12 -20.13
CA LYS A 282 14.28 -11.50 -18.84
C LYS A 282 15.69 -12.07 -18.94
N LEU A 283 16.16 -12.46 -20.16
CA LEU A 283 17.49 -13.01 -20.40
C LEU A 283 18.56 -11.90 -20.51
N HIS A 284 18.68 -11.08 -19.44
CA HIS A 284 19.61 -9.96 -19.28
C HIS A 284 19.34 -8.69 -20.07
N TYR A 285 18.29 -8.63 -20.90
CA TYR A 285 17.90 -7.39 -21.60
C TYR A 285 17.16 -6.43 -20.68
N LEU A 286 16.20 -6.95 -19.89
CA LEU A 286 15.43 -6.16 -18.93
C LEU A 286 16.08 -6.21 -17.54
N PRO A 287 16.54 -5.09 -16.97
CA PRO A 287 17.10 -5.08 -15.62
C PRO A 287 16.00 -5.23 -14.57
N TYR A 288 16.33 -5.90 -13.48
CA TYR A 288 15.41 -6.14 -12.37
C TYR A 288 14.04 -6.71 -12.77
N PRO A 289 13.96 -7.72 -13.64
CA PRO A 289 12.71 -8.24 -14.18
C PRO A 289 11.80 -8.85 -13.12
N TYR A 290 12.34 -9.26 -11.97
CA TYR A 290 11.61 -9.84 -10.84
C TYR A 290 11.14 -8.82 -9.79
N THR A 291 11.53 -7.55 -9.89
CA THR A 291 11.12 -6.46 -8.98
C THR A 291 10.17 -5.50 -9.67
N ASP A 292 10.69 -4.39 -10.20
CA ASP A 292 9.91 -3.28 -10.71
C ASP A 292 9.26 -3.57 -12.07
N PHE A 293 9.93 -4.37 -12.91
CA PHE A 293 9.50 -4.70 -14.27
C PHE A 293 8.78 -6.05 -14.41
N ILE A 294 8.34 -6.65 -13.29
CA ILE A 294 7.68 -7.96 -13.33
C ILE A 294 6.40 -7.94 -14.18
N PHE A 295 5.69 -6.81 -14.24
CA PHE A 295 4.50 -6.66 -15.07
C PHE A 295 4.81 -6.77 -16.58
N SER A 296 5.98 -6.30 -17.01
CA SER A 296 6.43 -6.45 -18.40
C SER A 296 6.68 -7.91 -18.76
N VAL A 297 7.27 -8.68 -17.83
CA VAL A 297 7.45 -10.15 -18.01
C VAL A 297 6.09 -10.86 -18.03
N ILE A 298 5.12 -10.43 -17.19
CA ILE A 298 3.75 -10.97 -17.23
C ILE A 298 3.12 -10.70 -18.61
N GLY A 299 3.30 -9.48 -19.14
CA GLY A 299 2.81 -9.10 -20.46
C GLY A 299 3.43 -9.94 -21.58
N GLU A 300 4.73 -10.17 -21.54
CA GLU A 300 5.44 -10.97 -22.55
C GLU A 300 5.04 -12.46 -22.48
N GLU A 301 4.97 -13.04 -21.27
CA GLU A 301 4.68 -14.47 -21.11
C GLU A 301 3.20 -14.82 -21.31
N LEU A 302 2.28 -13.99 -20.81
CA LEU A 302 0.83 -14.27 -20.86
C LEU A 302 0.12 -13.55 -22.02
N GLY A 303 0.78 -12.60 -22.68
CA GLY A 303 0.21 -11.80 -23.75
C GLY A 303 -0.93 -10.88 -23.30
N PHE A 304 -1.59 -10.26 -24.24
CA PHE A 304 -2.67 -9.32 -23.97
C PHE A 304 -3.84 -9.97 -23.22
N VAL A 305 -4.28 -11.18 -23.66
CA VAL A 305 -5.43 -11.86 -23.04
C VAL A 305 -5.16 -12.23 -21.59
N GLY A 306 -3.99 -12.84 -21.30
CA GLY A 306 -3.65 -13.23 -19.94
C GLY A 306 -3.42 -12.02 -19.01
N THR A 307 -2.78 -10.98 -19.53
CA THR A 307 -2.54 -9.74 -18.77
C THR A 307 -3.85 -8.99 -18.51
N ALA A 308 -4.77 -8.94 -19.47
CA ALA A 308 -6.09 -8.33 -19.29
C ALA A 308 -6.90 -9.10 -18.22
N LEU A 309 -6.88 -10.43 -18.26
CA LEU A 309 -7.54 -11.26 -17.24
C LEU A 309 -6.93 -11.01 -15.84
N PHE A 310 -5.60 -10.94 -15.74
CA PHE A 310 -4.91 -10.59 -14.50
C PHE A 310 -5.36 -9.22 -13.98
N LEU A 311 -5.40 -8.18 -14.84
CA LEU A 311 -5.83 -6.83 -14.47
C LEU A 311 -7.29 -6.78 -14.04
N LEU A 312 -8.19 -7.49 -14.73
CA LEU A 312 -9.61 -7.58 -14.35
C LEU A 312 -9.78 -8.23 -12.98
N LEU A 313 -9.03 -9.30 -12.70
CA LEU A 313 -9.05 -9.97 -11.40
C LEU A 313 -8.50 -9.06 -10.30
N TYR A 314 -7.45 -8.29 -10.61
CA TYR A 314 -6.84 -7.34 -9.67
C TYR A 314 -7.79 -6.16 -9.38
N LEU A 315 -8.48 -5.64 -10.39
CA LEU A 315 -9.53 -4.62 -10.23
C LEU A 315 -10.71 -5.15 -9.40
N TYR A 316 -11.14 -6.39 -9.65
CA TYR A 316 -12.17 -7.04 -8.84
C TYR A 316 -11.77 -7.16 -7.37
N PHE A 317 -10.52 -7.53 -7.10
CA PHE A 317 -9.97 -7.58 -5.75
C PHE A 317 -10.01 -6.22 -5.05
N ILE A 318 -9.58 -5.14 -5.71
CA ILE A 318 -9.63 -3.77 -5.19
C ILE A 318 -11.08 -3.37 -4.93
N TRP A 319 -11.95 -3.56 -5.90
CA TRP A 319 -13.38 -3.24 -5.78
C TRP A 319 -14.03 -3.96 -4.60
N ARG A 320 -13.76 -5.27 -4.44
CA ARG A 320 -14.27 -6.07 -3.32
C ARG A 320 -13.84 -5.50 -1.97
N GLY A 321 -12.56 -5.13 -1.83
CA GLY A 321 -12.04 -4.53 -0.60
C GLY A 321 -12.67 -3.16 -0.31
N ILE A 322 -12.88 -2.32 -1.33
CA ILE A 322 -13.57 -1.03 -1.18
C ILE A 322 -15.01 -1.26 -0.71
N LEU A 323 -15.74 -2.20 -1.30
CA LEU A 323 -17.12 -2.52 -0.85
C LEU A 323 -17.18 -2.95 0.62
N ILE A 324 -16.22 -3.78 1.05
CA ILE A 324 -16.11 -4.17 2.47
C ILE A 324 -15.89 -2.94 3.34
N SER A 325 -15.00 -2.04 2.93
CA SER A 325 -14.69 -0.82 3.66
C SER A 325 -15.91 0.09 3.82
N LEU A 326 -16.67 0.29 2.74
CA LEU A 326 -17.88 1.12 2.74
C LEU A 326 -19.05 0.53 3.54
N ARG A 327 -19.10 -0.81 3.71
CA ARG A 327 -20.09 -1.48 4.54
C ARG A 327 -19.76 -1.45 6.04
N CYS A 328 -18.57 -0.99 6.42
CA CYS A 328 -18.19 -0.87 7.82
C CYS A 328 -18.95 0.28 8.47
N THR A 329 -19.60 0.03 9.60
CA THR A 329 -20.39 1.04 10.34
C THR A 329 -19.52 2.01 11.16
N ASP A 330 -18.27 1.60 11.50
CA ASP A 330 -17.34 2.44 12.24
C ASP A 330 -16.51 3.29 11.26
N PRO A 331 -16.57 4.63 11.34
CA PRO A 331 -15.79 5.52 10.46
C PRO A 331 -14.29 5.23 10.46
N PHE A 332 -13.71 4.80 11.59
CA PHE A 332 -12.30 4.41 11.63
C PHE A 332 -12.03 3.19 10.75
N GLY A 333 -12.86 2.16 10.85
CA GLY A 333 -12.74 0.97 10.01
C GLY A 333 -12.91 1.28 8.52
N THR A 334 -13.89 2.13 8.16
CA THR A 334 -14.10 2.59 6.79
C THR A 334 -12.86 3.30 6.24
N LEU A 335 -12.30 4.27 6.97
CA LEU A 335 -11.13 5.04 6.51
C LEU A 335 -9.87 4.20 6.42
N VAL A 336 -9.65 3.27 7.38
CA VAL A 336 -8.53 2.31 7.31
C VAL A 336 -8.66 1.41 6.10
N GLY A 337 -9.85 0.87 5.86
CA GLY A 337 -10.10 -0.02 4.72
C GLY A 337 -9.91 0.70 3.37
N ILE A 338 -10.47 1.90 3.21
CA ILE A 338 -10.27 2.74 2.02
C ILE A 338 -8.78 3.07 1.85
N GLY A 339 -8.07 3.41 2.93
CA GLY A 339 -6.64 3.69 2.90
C GLY A 339 -5.81 2.50 2.45
N ILE A 340 -6.08 1.29 2.95
CA ILE A 340 -5.37 0.06 2.57
C ILE A 340 -5.63 -0.28 1.11
N MET A 341 -6.90 -0.30 0.69
CA MET A 341 -7.22 -0.64 -0.70
C MET A 341 -6.75 0.44 -1.67
N GLY A 342 -6.81 1.71 -1.26
CA GLY A 342 -6.24 2.82 -2.00
C GLY A 342 -4.73 2.72 -2.14
N LEU A 343 -4.01 2.37 -1.07
CA LEU A 343 -2.56 2.12 -1.12
C LEU A 343 -2.21 1.06 -2.16
N ILE A 344 -2.90 -0.09 -2.12
CA ILE A 344 -2.67 -1.19 -3.07
C ILE A 344 -2.98 -0.77 -4.50
N ALA A 345 -4.10 -0.07 -4.72
CA ALA A 345 -4.52 0.41 -6.04
C ALA A 345 -3.53 1.45 -6.61
N ILE A 346 -3.14 2.44 -5.81
CA ILE A 346 -2.22 3.51 -6.22
C ILE A 346 -0.83 2.92 -6.51
N GLN A 347 -0.34 2.01 -5.66
CA GLN A 347 0.96 1.37 -5.86
C GLN A 347 0.98 0.51 -7.14
N ALA A 348 -0.09 -0.25 -7.41
CA ALA A 348 -0.23 -1.01 -8.64
C ALA A 348 -0.30 -0.09 -9.87
N PHE A 349 -1.09 0.98 -9.80
CA PHE A 349 -1.20 1.97 -10.88
C PHE A 349 0.15 2.62 -11.20
N ILE A 350 0.92 3.00 -10.17
CA ILE A 350 2.24 3.63 -10.34
C ILE A 350 3.25 2.62 -10.92
N ASN A 351 3.24 1.34 -10.52
CA ASN A 351 4.12 0.33 -11.10
C ASN A 351 3.76 0.09 -12.57
N ILE A 352 2.51 -0.24 -12.86
CA ILE A 352 2.04 -0.54 -14.23
C ILE A 352 2.24 0.67 -15.14
N GLY A 353 1.87 1.87 -14.66
CA GLY A 353 2.05 3.10 -15.40
C GLY A 353 3.52 3.41 -15.71
N GLY A 354 4.44 3.13 -14.78
CA GLY A 354 5.88 3.30 -15.00
C GLY A 354 6.44 2.36 -16.07
N VAL A 355 6.08 1.07 -16.04
CA VAL A 355 6.58 0.09 -17.02
C VAL A 355 5.92 0.19 -18.39
N THR A 356 4.74 0.79 -18.48
CA THR A 356 4.04 1.11 -19.76
C THR A 356 4.40 2.50 -20.30
N ASN A 357 5.31 3.21 -19.64
CA ASN A 357 5.67 4.59 -19.98
C ASN A 357 4.47 5.56 -20.07
N THR A 358 3.42 5.36 -19.24
CA THR A 358 2.31 6.31 -19.09
C THR A 358 2.58 7.35 -18.01
N ILE A 359 3.47 7.04 -17.07
CA ILE A 359 4.03 7.94 -16.07
C ILE A 359 5.54 7.70 -15.93
N PRO A 360 6.33 8.65 -15.39
CA PRO A 360 7.74 8.44 -15.16
C PRO A 360 8.02 7.22 -14.25
N LEU A 361 9.06 6.46 -14.58
CA LEU A 361 9.45 5.26 -13.83
C LEU A 361 9.85 5.62 -12.38
N THR A 362 9.26 4.94 -11.41
CA THR A 362 9.45 5.24 -9.98
C THR A 362 10.24 4.19 -9.21
N GLY A 363 10.37 2.96 -9.73
CA GLY A 363 11.04 1.86 -9.02
C GLY A 363 10.20 1.26 -7.89
N VAL A 364 8.88 1.33 -8.01
CA VAL A 364 7.93 0.79 -7.03
C VAL A 364 7.52 -0.62 -7.41
N THR A 365 7.44 -1.52 -6.45
CA THR A 365 7.02 -2.91 -6.65
C THR A 365 5.51 -3.05 -6.86
N LEU A 366 5.07 -4.04 -7.66
CA LEU A 366 3.66 -4.41 -7.81
C LEU A 366 3.20 -5.24 -6.59
N PRO A 367 2.20 -4.80 -5.81
CA PRO A 367 1.79 -5.47 -4.58
C PRO A 367 1.45 -6.95 -4.80
N PHE A 368 1.88 -7.83 -3.89
CA PHE A 368 1.80 -9.30 -3.90
C PHE A 368 2.64 -10.00 -4.97
N ILE A 369 2.91 -9.37 -6.10
CA ILE A 369 3.46 -10.01 -7.30
C ILE A 369 4.98 -9.87 -7.35
N SER A 370 5.49 -8.63 -7.22
CA SER A 370 6.93 -8.35 -7.29
C SER A 370 7.72 -8.99 -6.15
N TYR A 371 8.97 -9.29 -6.42
CA TYR A 371 9.92 -9.61 -5.38
C TYR A 371 10.18 -8.40 -4.47
N GLY A 372 9.89 -8.57 -3.19
CA GLY A 372 10.07 -7.53 -2.18
C GLY A 372 9.58 -7.99 -0.81
N GLY A 373 10.52 -8.49 0.02
CA GLY A 373 10.17 -9.11 1.30
C GLY A 373 9.40 -8.21 2.25
N SER A 374 9.91 -7.01 2.52
CA SER A 374 9.24 -6.05 3.42
C SER A 374 7.92 -5.53 2.87
N SER A 375 7.85 -5.27 1.55
CA SER A 375 6.63 -4.82 0.88
C SER A 375 5.53 -5.89 0.96
N LEU A 376 5.88 -7.16 0.67
CA LEU A 376 4.94 -8.28 0.78
C LEU A 376 4.44 -8.44 2.23
N LEU A 377 5.34 -8.40 3.21
CA LEU A 377 4.98 -8.55 4.63
C LEU A 377 4.02 -7.46 5.10
N VAL A 378 4.29 -6.20 4.76
CA VAL A 378 3.41 -5.07 5.12
C VAL A 378 2.08 -5.15 4.39
N THR A 379 2.08 -5.54 3.10
CA THR A 379 0.84 -5.73 2.34
C THR A 379 -0.02 -6.86 2.93
N MET A 380 0.59 -7.97 3.35
CA MET A 380 -0.11 -9.07 4.03
C MET A 380 -0.64 -8.63 5.41
N LEU A 381 0.11 -7.81 6.16
CA LEU A 381 -0.37 -7.18 7.40
C LEU A 381 -1.61 -6.31 7.14
N CYS A 382 -1.58 -5.47 6.09
CA CYS A 382 -2.71 -4.66 5.65
C CYS A 382 -3.93 -5.53 5.33
N MET A 383 -3.73 -6.65 4.62
CA MET A 383 -4.82 -7.59 4.33
C MET A 383 -5.38 -8.25 5.58
N GLY A 384 -4.54 -8.55 6.58
CA GLY A 384 -5.01 -9.02 7.89
C GLY A 384 -5.96 -8.03 8.57
N ILE A 385 -5.65 -6.72 8.50
CA ILE A 385 -6.54 -5.66 9.02
C ILE A 385 -7.82 -5.59 8.20
N MET A 386 -7.75 -5.64 6.85
CA MET A 386 -8.91 -5.68 5.98
C MET A 386 -9.85 -6.86 6.29
N LEU A 387 -9.30 -8.06 6.47
CA LEU A 387 -10.06 -9.24 6.85
C LEU A 387 -10.66 -9.11 8.26
N SER A 388 -9.99 -8.41 9.17
CA SER A 388 -10.57 -8.08 10.49
C SER A 388 -11.75 -7.12 10.37
N ILE A 389 -11.71 -6.14 9.46
CA ILE A 389 -12.82 -5.23 9.16
C ILE A 389 -13.99 -6.02 8.53
N SER A 390 -13.70 -6.92 7.59
CA SER A 390 -14.73 -7.72 6.93
C SER A 390 -15.53 -8.60 7.89
N ARG A 391 -14.94 -9.05 8.99
CA ARG A 391 -15.63 -9.80 10.05
C ARG A 391 -16.66 -8.98 10.81
N GLU A 392 -16.54 -7.67 10.79
CA GLU A 392 -17.56 -6.78 11.36
C GLU A 392 -18.75 -6.63 10.41
N THR A 393 -18.48 -6.49 9.11
CA THR A 393 -19.52 -6.31 8.09
C THR A 393 -20.34 -7.58 7.83
N ASN A 394 -19.78 -8.77 8.10
CA ASN A 394 -20.42 -10.06 7.88
C ASN A 394 -21.12 -10.61 9.16
N ARG A 395 -21.48 -9.76 10.10
CA ARG A 395 -22.27 -10.22 11.27
C ARG A 395 -23.65 -10.66 10.82
N PRO A 396 -24.11 -11.84 11.25
CA PRO A 396 -25.46 -12.28 10.94
C PRO A 396 -26.50 -11.36 11.61
N ALA A 397 -27.38 -10.76 10.82
CA ALA A 397 -28.43 -9.84 11.26
C ALA A 397 -29.40 -10.43 12.30
N LYS A 398 -29.38 -11.73 12.52
CA LYS A 398 -30.27 -12.45 13.47
C LYS A 398 -30.08 -12.09 14.95
N GLU A 399 -28.87 -11.62 15.36
CA GLU A 399 -28.66 -11.31 16.79
C GLU A 399 -29.24 -9.94 17.21
N GLU A 400 -29.35 -8.97 16.30
CA GLU A 400 -29.96 -7.67 16.61
C GLU A 400 -31.49 -7.76 16.73
N VAL A 401 -32.12 -8.53 15.84
CA VAL A 401 -33.58 -8.76 15.88
C VAL A 401 -33.98 -9.51 17.14
N VAL A 402 -33.22 -10.51 17.58
CA VAL A 402 -33.48 -11.24 18.81
C VAL A 402 -33.33 -10.36 20.04
N LYS A 403 -32.35 -9.48 20.09
CA LYS A 403 -32.19 -8.53 21.21
C LYS A 403 -33.31 -7.50 21.27
N SER A 404 -33.72 -6.95 20.15
CA SER A 404 -34.81 -5.98 20.10
C SER A 404 -36.16 -6.64 20.49
N VAL A 405 -36.43 -7.83 20.00
CA VAL A 405 -37.63 -8.57 20.35
C VAL A 405 -37.63 -8.98 21.84
N THR A 406 -36.50 -9.40 22.40
CA THR A 406 -36.40 -9.77 23.80
C THR A 406 -36.55 -8.55 24.71
N THR A 407 -35.96 -7.40 24.34
CA THR A 407 -36.09 -6.14 25.08
C THR A 407 -37.54 -5.63 25.06
N VAL A 408 -38.19 -5.65 23.90
CA VAL A 408 -39.62 -5.28 23.76
C VAL A 408 -40.52 -6.20 24.59
N ARG A 409 -40.24 -7.50 24.60
CA ARG A 409 -40.98 -8.49 25.37
C ARG A 409 -40.82 -8.33 26.89
N GLN A 410 -39.62 -8.00 27.37
CA GLN A 410 -39.34 -7.68 28.76
C GLN A 410 -40.06 -6.39 29.21
N VAL A 411 -40.00 -5.32 28.39
CA VAL A 411 -40.71 -4.07 28.70
C VAL A 411 -42.21 -4.26 28.75
N ARG A 412 -42.78 -5.07 27.85
CA ARG A 412 -44.20 -5.41 27.83
C ARG A 412 -44.63 -6.25 29.04
N ASN A 413 -43.81 -7.23 29.46
CA ASN A 413 -44.09 -8.03 30.66
C ASN A 413 -44.01 -7.21 31.95
N ASN A 414 -43.09 -6.26 32.05
CA ASN A 414 -42.97 -5.37 33.21
C ASN A 414 -44.15 -4.39 33.30
N ARG A 415 -44.72 -3.95 32.17
CA ARG A 415 -45.91 -3.10 32.15
C ARG A 415 -47.17 -3.87 32.57
N SER A 416 -47.31 -5.14 32.15
CA SER A 416 -48.45 -5.96 32.53
C SER A 416 -48.40 -6.43 34.00
N ALA A 417 -47.23 -6.53 34.59
CA ALA A 417 -47.08 -6.83 36.02
C ALA A 417 -47.41 -5.61 36.91
N GLY A 418 -47.08 -4.39 36.47
CA GLY A 418 -47.40 -3.14 37.21
C GLY A 418 -48.90 -2.77 37.20
N THR A 419 -49.70 -3.27 36.24
CA THR A 419 -51.15 -3.02 36.16
C THR A 419 -52.00 -4.01 36.96
N ARG A 420 -51.43 -5.13 37.44
CA ARG A 420 -52.10 -6.09 38.30
C ARG A 420 -51.88 -5.86 39.80
N ALA A 421 -51.07 -4.87 40.17
CA ALA A 421 -50.73 -4.53 41.54
C ALA A 421 -51.38 -3.21 42.01
N ARG A 422 -52.41 -2.73 41.33
CA ARG A 422 -53.28 -1.63 41.76
C ARG A 422 -54.73 -2.10 41.89
#